data_3a79d8e72dd19a2e7d4573281b818ee8
#
_entry.id   3a79d8e72dd19a2e7d4573281b818ee8
#
_cell.length_a   1.000
_cell.length_b   1.000
_cell.length_c   1.000
_cell.angle_alpha   90.00
_cell.angle_beta   90.00
_cell.angle_gamma   90.00
#
_symmetry.space_group_name_H-M   'P 1'
#
loop_
_entity.id
_entity.type
_entity.pdbx_description
1 polymer ?
#
loop_
_entity_poly.entity_id
_entity_poly.type
_entity_poly.pdbx_seq_one_letter_code
_entity_poly.pdbx_strand_id
1 'polypeptide(L)'
;MGSGFAQQRKLSPAQEEKLRLKNERREKINQLIRQEEEGALIYQKQIAQGIHFNTDGWSIFYEKGKYKSITKTNLWWIEIGEHKHPKEERTPTASSAQGFIILSNYIYGKQNNLYDVKFGVGQQKLIGGKGNKNGVAVSAIYGGGISAGLLKPYYLQIQNPTTQRQEEIRYNNNDQIFLDPSIILGKGSFSKGFNEIQFVPGGHVKGALRFDYGRYNEVVSALEVGLKATYFSKKMPIMLLNPEKSLFFNAYISVTFGKRK
;
A
#
# COMPACT_ATOMS: atom_id res chain seq x y z
N MET A 1 -26.04 59.07 -51.20
CA MET A 1 -26.03 57.71 -50.69
C MET A 1 -24.65 57.15 -50.98
N GLY A 2 -23.77 57.13 -50.00
CA GLY A 2 -22.41 56.56 -50.06
C GLY A 2 -22.27 55.46 -49.05
N SER A 3 -22.30 54.19 -49.54
CA SER A 3 -22.07 53.02 -48.69
C SER A 3 -20.55 52.82 -48.52
N GLY A 4 -20.07 53.11 -47.32
CA GLY A 4 -18.67 52.86 -46.95
C GLY A 4 -18.46 51.35 -46.73
N PHE A 5 -17.75 50.70 -47.66
CA PHE A 5 -17.22 49.36 -47.42
C PHE A 5 -16.08 49.43 -46.44
N ALA A 6 -16.27 48.92 -45.23
CA ALA A 6 -15.21 48.69 -44.25
C ALA A 6 -14.29 47.57 -44.79
N GLN A 7 -13.11 47.94 -45.25
CA GLN A 7 -12.06 46.98 -45.60
C GLN A 7 -11.62 46.22 -44.37
N GLN A 8 -11.94 44.95 -44.29
CA GLN A 8 -11.35 44.03 -43.28
C GLN A 8 -9.85 43.91 -43.62
N ARG A 9 -9.02 44.52 -42.76
CA ARG A 9 -7.56 44.35 -42.81
C ARG A 9 -7.22 42.87 -42.62
N LYS A 10 -6.74 42.21 -43.67
CA LYS A 10 -6.13 40.88 -43.59
C LYS A 10 -4.94 40.93 -42.65
N LEU A 11 -4.98 40.15 -41.60
CA LEU A 11 -3.87 39.98 -40.64
C LEU A 11 -2.68 39.33 -41.38
N SER A 12 -1.46 39.70 -40.99
CA SER A 12 -0.27 39.02 -41.53
C SER A 12 -0.19 37.60 -40.96
N PRO A 13 0.46 36.63 -41.67
CA PRO A 13 0.56 35.25 -41.19
C PRO A 13 1.13 35.12 -39.76
N ALA A 14 2.08 35.97 -39.39
CA ALA A 14 2.64 36.03 -38.02
C ALA A 14 1.64 36.57 -36.96
N GLN A 15 0.70 37.43 -37.37
CA GLN A 15 -0.35 37.93 -36.50
C GLN A 15 -1.48 36.88 -36.33
N GLU A 16 -1.79 36.12 -37.36
CA GLU A 16 -2.74 35.01 -37.30
C GLU A 16 -2.23 33.89 -36.38
N GLU A 17 -0.96 33.54 -36.48
CA GLU A 17 -0.34 32.54 -35.58
C GLU A 17 -0.35 32.97 -34.12
N LYS A 18 0.00 34.21 -33.83
CA LYS A 18 -0.09 34.78 -32.48
C LYS A 18 -1.51 34.79 -31.94
N LEU A 19 -2.49 35.09 -32.79
CA LEU A 19 -3.90 35.09 -32.41
C LEU A 19 -4.40 33.67 -32.11
N ARG A 20 -3.97 32.70 -32.90
CA ARG A 20 -4.26 31.29 -32.74
C ARG A 20 -3.73 30.76 -31.42
N LEU A 21 -2.44 31.00 -31.13
CA LEU A 21 -1.81 30.63 -29.87
C LEU A 21 -2.47 31.31 -28.65
N LYS A 22 -2.88 32.57 -28.79
CA LYS A 22 -3.61 33.31 -27.76
C LYS A 22 -5.00 32.71 -27.49
N ASN A 23 -5.71 32.30 -28.55
CA ASN A 23 -7.02 31.68 -28.44
C ASN A 23 -6.94 30.28 -27.85
N GLU A 24 -5.99 29.45 -28.29
CA GLU A 24 -5.73 28.16 -27.72
C GLU A 24 -5.39 28.24 -26.20
N ARG A 25 -4.63 29.28 -25.81
CA ARG A 25 -4.31 29.54 -24.40
C ARG A 25 -5.54 29.96 -23.60
N ARG A 26 -6.41 30.80 -24.19
CA ARG A 26 -7.69 31.21 -23.57
C ARG A 26 -8.65 30.05 -23.42
N GLU A 27 -8.77 29.20 -24.45
CA GLU A 27 -9.65 28.01 -24.37
C GLU A 27 -9.15 27.04 -23.30
N LYS A 28 -7.83 26.81 -23.18
CA LYS A 28 -7.27 26.02 -22.09
C LYS A 28 -7.59 26.60 -20.72
N ILE A 29 -7.45 27.92 -20.54
CA ILE A 29 -7.77 28.59 -19.29
C ILE A 29 -9.26 28.47 -18.97
N ASN A 30 -10.14 28.70 -19.94
CA ASN A 30 -11.58 28.58 -19.75
C ASN A 30 -12.01 27.13 -19.44
N GLN A 31 -11.37 26.15 -20.05
CA GLN A 31 -11.58 24.74 -19.70
C GLN A 31 -11.13 24.45 -18.27
N LEU A 32 -10.00 24.98 -17.83
CA LEU A 32 -9.52 24.82 -16.45
C LEU A 32 -10.46 25.47 -15.44
N ILE A 33 -10.97 26.68 -15.73
CA ILE A 33 -11.94 27.38 -14.85
C ILE A 33 -13.24 26.58 -14.74
N ARG A 34 -13.82 26.10 -15.86
CA ARG A 34 -15.01 25.25 -15.85
C ARG A 34 -14.79 23.97 -15.03
N GLN A 35 -13.61 23.37 -15.13
CA GLN A 35 -13.27 22.15 -14.41
C GLN A 35 -13.07 22.40 -12.91
N GLU A 36 -12.56 23.57 -12.54
CA GLU A 36 -12.47 23.99 -11.14
C GLU A 36 -13.86 24.25 -10.54
N GLU A 37 -14.76 24.82 -11.32
CA GLU A 37 -16.19 24.98 -10.98
C GLU A 37 -16.92 23.62 -10.88
N GLU A 38 -16.57 22.65 -11.71
CA GLU A 38 -17.08 21.26 -11.67
C GLU A 38 -16.43 20.40 -10.58
N GLY A 39 -15.54 20.97 -9.75
CA GLY A 39 -14.88 20.29 -8.65
C GLY A 39 -13.79 19.30 -9.06
N ALA A 40 -13.24 19.45 -10.26
CA ALA A 40 -12.09 18.63 -10.71
C ALA A 40 -10.83 19.02 -9.92
N LEU A 41 -10.08 17.99 -9.50
CA LEU A 41 -8.80 18.19 -8.83
C LEU A 41 -7.72 18.49 -9.86
N ILE A 42 -7.31 19.77 -9.97
CA ILE A 42 -6.27 20.19 -10.91
C ILE A 42 -4.92 20.20 -10.19
N TYR A 43 -4.00 19.33 -10.61
CA TYR A 43 -2.63 19.27 -10.10
C TYR A 43 -1.70 18.62 -11.14
N GLN A 44 -0.41 18.94 -11.10
CA GLN A 44 0.58 18.31 -11.98
C GLN A 44 1.24 17.07 -11.37
N LYS A 45 1.49 17.13 -10.07
CA LYS A 45 2.15 16.07 -9.29
C LYS A 45 1.41 15.87 -7.98
N GLN A 46 1.33 14.61 -7.56
CA GLN A 46 0.80 14.21 -6.27
C GLN A 46 1.84 13.36 -5.56
N ILE A 47 2.01 13.59 -4.26
CA ILE A 47 2.78 12.72 -3.37
C ILE A 47 1.84 12.35 -2.24
N ALA A 48 1.70 11.07 -1.97
CA ALA A 48 0.87 10.57 -0.89
C ALA A 48 1.58 9.43 -0.15
N GLN A 49 1.27 9.30 1.13
CA GLN A 49 1.76 8.24 2.01
C GLN A 49 0.65 7.86 2.98
N GLY A 50 0.73 6.67 3.53
CA GLY A 50 -0.29 6.23 4.47
C GLY A 50 -0.07 4.81 4.96
N ILE A 51 -1.09 4.34 5.66
CA ILE A 51 -1.13 3.00 6.23
C ILE A 51 -2.33 2.27 5.65
N HIS A 52 -2.11 1.03 5.21
CA HIS A 52 -3.17 0.10 4.86
C HIS A 52 -3.40 -0.85 6.04
N PHE A 53 -4.63 -0.98 6.47
CA PHE A 53 -5.11 -2.02 7.38
C PHE A 53 -5.70 -3.14 6.52
N ASN A 54 -4.92 -4.19 6.32
CA ASN A 54 -5.32 -5.33 5.51
C ASN A 54 -6.04 -6.38 6.38
N THR A 55 -6.87 -7.21 5.76
CA THR A 55 -7.55 -8.32 6.45
C THR A 55 -6.59 -9.34 7.06
N ASP A 56 -5.36 -9.41 6.56
CA ASP A 56 -4.31 -10.31 7.02
C ASP A 56 -3.07 -9.59 7.59
N GLY A 57 -3.17 -8.31 7.93
CA GLY A 57 -2.04 -7.58 8.51
C GLY A 57 -2.11 -6.08 8.27
N TRP A 58 -0.96 -5.47 8.09
CA TRP A 58 -0.85 -4.04 7.85
C TRP A 58 0.31 -3.74 6.90
N SER A 59 0.26 -2.58 6.24
CA SER A 59 1.37 -2.10 5.42
C SER A 59 1.43 -0.58 5.41
N ILE A 60 2.63 -0.06 5.21
CA ILE A 60 2.87 1.36 4.94
C ILE A 60 3.18 1.52 3.47
N PHE A 61 2.77 2.64 2.90
CA PHE A 61 3.05 2.90 1.49
C PHE A 61 3.45 4.35 1.26
N TYR A 62 4.21 4.52 0.18
CA TYR A 62 4.53 5.81 -0.41
C TYR A 62 4.13 5.77 -1.89
N GLU A 63 3.42 6.79 -2.34
CA GLU A 63 2.87 6.89 -3.69
C GLU A 63 3.25 8.23 -4.32
N LYS A 64 3.57 8.19 -5.59
CA LYS A 64 3.76 9.40 -6.38
C LYS A 64 2.93 9.33 -7.66
N GLY A 65 2.17 10.39 -7.90
CA GLY A 65 1.32 10.55 -9.06
C GLY A 65 1.82 11.63 -9.99
N LYS A 66 1.70 11.38 -11.29
CA LYS A 66 1.88 12.36 -12.35
C LYS A 66 0.59 12.50 -13.14
N TYR A 67 0.09 13.71 -13.21
CA TYR A 67 -1.09 14.06 -13.98
C TYR A 67 -0.91 13.71 -15.46
N LYS A 68 -1.91 13.08 -16.03
CA LYS A 68 -1.96 12.73 -17.45
C LYS A 68 -3.10 13.46 -18.17
N SER A 69 -4.26 13.51 -17.55
CA SER A 69 -5.44 14.23 -18.03
C SER A 69 -6.31 14.61 -16.84
N ILE A 70 -7.32 15.44 -17.05
CA ILE A 70 -8.25 15.93 -16.02
C ILE A 70 -8.79 14.84 -15.10
N THR A 71 -9.04 13.67 -15.66
CA THR A 71 -9.61 12.54 -14.92
C THR A 71 -8.60 11.43 -14.63
N LYS A 72 -7.37 11.50 -15.17
CA LYS A 72 -6.39 10.40 -15.08
C LYS A 72 -5.05 10.87 -14.57
N THR A 73 -4.55 10.19 -13.53
CA THR A 73 -3.22 10.36 -12.95
C THR A 73 -2.49 9.02 -12.97
N ASN A 74 -1.30 9.00 -13.55
CA ASN A 74 -0.44 7.83 -13.49
C ASN A 74 0.22 7.78 -12.10
N LEU A 75 0.20 6.62 -11.48
CA LEU A 75 0.74 6.37 -10.14
C LEU A 75 1.89 5.38 -10.21
N TRP A 76 2.85 5.54 -9.32
CA TRP A 76 3.72 4.48 -8.87
C TRP A 76 3.80 4.49 -7.34
N TRP A 77 4.00 3.33 -6.74
CA TRP A 77 4.05 3.18 -5.29
C TRP A 77 5.08 2.16 -4.85
N ILE A 78 5.56 2.37 -3.63
CA ILE A 78 6.29 1.36 -2.85
C ILE A 78 5.45 1.09 -1.62
N GLU A 79 5.29 -0.18 -1.26
CA GLU A 79 4.56 -0.63 -0.09
C GLU A 79 5.41 -1.67 0.64
N ILE A 80 5.45 -1.59 1.98
CA ILE A 80 6.11 -2.54 2.86
C ILE A 80 5.09 -2.99 3.90
N GLY A 81 4.91 -4.29 4.06
CA GLY A 81 3.89 -4.85 4.92
C GLY A 81 4.27 -6.14 5.62
N GLU A 82 3.41 -6.53 6.55
CA GLU A 82 3.43 -7.80 7.25
C GLU A 82 2.13 -8.54 6.96
N HIS A 83 2.24 -9.82 6.63
CA HIS A 83 1.12 -10.73 6.45
C HIS A 83 1.07 -11.74 7.58
N LYS A 84 -0.10 -11.90 8.18
CA LYS A 84 -0.37 -12.88 9.23
C LYS A 84 -1.29 -13.97 8.68
N HIS A 85 -1.08 -15.19 9.15
CA HIS A 85 -2.01 -16.26 8.83
C HIS A 85 -3.31 -16.08 9.65
N PRO A 86 -4.52 -16.29 9.11
CA PRO A 86 -5.77 -16.11 9.84
C PRO A 86 -5.91 -16.96 11.10
N LYS A 87 -5.15 -18.07 11.19
CA LYS A 87 -5.12 -18.96 12.35
C LYS A 87 -3.95 -18.69 13.32
N GLU A 88 -3.30 -17.54 13.20
CA GLU A 88 -2.30 -17.12 14.18
C GLU A 88 -2.97 -16.70 15.48
N GLU A 89 -2.89 -17.55 16.49
CA GLU A 89 -3.36 -17.25 17.84
C GLU A 89 -2.18 -17.10 18.79
N ARG A 90 -2.25 -16.09 19.65
CA ARG A 90 -1.25 -15.88 20.68
C ARG A 90 -1.57 -16.75 21.88
N THR A 91 -0.69 -17.69 22.19
CA THR A 91 -0.77 -18.54 23.36
C THR A 91 0.00 -17.87 24.49
N PRO A 92 -0.64 -17.50 25.62
CA PRO A 92 0.07 -16.98 26.77
C PRO A 92 0.87 -18.10 27.44
N THR A 93 2.04 -17.77 27.94
CA THR A 93 2.87 -18.66 28.76
C THR A 93 3.43 -17.90 29.94
N ALA A 94 3.66 -18.59 31.02
CA ALA A 94 4.29 -18.06 32.21
C ALA A 94 5.56 -18.86 32.53
N SER A 95 6.69 -18.19 32.60
CA SER A 95 7.96 -18.79 33.01
C SER A 95 8.42 -18.17 34.34
N SER A 96 9.10 -18.96 35.17
CA SER A 96 9.69 -18.48 36.42
C SER A 96 11.18 -18.30 36.22
N ALA A 97 11.68 -17.09 36.44
CA ALA A 97 13.11 -16.80 36.45
C ALA A 97 13.48 -15.93 37.65
N GLN A 98 14.48 -16.36 38.39
CA GLN A 98 15.01 -15.64 39.60
C GLN A 98 13.91 -15.21 40.59
N GLY A 99 12.87 -16.05 40.78
CA GLY A 99 11.77 -15.75 41.72
C GLY A 99 10.68 -14.82 41.16
N PHE A 100 10.79 -14.37 39.89
CA PHE A 100 9.77 -13.57 39.23
C PHE A 100 9.01 -14.40 38.19
N ILE A 101 7.70 -14.17 38.08
CA ILE A 101 6.86 -14.74 37.05
C ILE A 101 6.95 -13.82 35.82
N ILE A 102 7.52 -14.32 34.73
CA ILE A 102 7.60 -13.64 33.46
C ILE A 102 6.45 -14.13 32.59
N LEU A 103 5.51 -13.23 32.31
CA LEU A 103 4.43 -13.50 31.37
C LEU A 103 4.94 -13.22 29.95
N SER A 104 4.84 -14.21 29.07
CA SER A 104 5.21 -14.12 27.67
C SER A 104 4.07 -14.63 26.79
N ASN A 105 4.20 -14.50 25.50
CA ASN A 105 3.30 -15.11 24.54
C ASN A 105 4.09 -15.60 23.33
N TYR A 106 3.57 -16.63 22.68
CA TYR A 106 4.10 -17.17 21.44
C TYR A 106 2.95 -17.56 20.50
N ILE A 107 3.27 -17.88 19.26
CA ILE A 107 2.29 -18.39 18.29
C ILE A 107 2.63 -19.85 18.02
N TYR A 108 1.74 -20.74 18.45
CA TYR A 108 1.93 -22.17 18.31
C TYR A 108 1.98 -22.59 16.84
N GLY A 109 2.98 -23.39 16.47
CA GLY A 109 3.16 -23.87 15.11
C GLY A 109 3.51 -22.81 14.06
N LYS A 110 3.91 -21.62 14.47
CA LYS A 110 4.38 -20.57 13.52
C LYS A 110 5.79 -20.88 13.07
N GLN A 111 5.95 -21.04 11.74
CA GLN A 111 7.24 -21.34 11.12
C GLN A 111 8.00 -20.08 10.70
N ASN A 112 7.31 -19.15 10.01
CA ASN A 112 7.92 -17.92 9.53
C ASN A 112 7.00 -16.71 9.72
N ASN A 113 7.61 -15.53 9.87
CA ASN A 113 6.95 -14.25 9.65
C ASN A 113 7.05 -13.91 8.17
N LEU A 114 5.94 -13.53 7.54
CA LEU A 114 5.92 -13.10 6.16
C LEU A 114 5.85 -11.57 6.12
N TYR A 115 6.92 -10.96 5.63
CA TYR A 115 6.95 -9.57 5.24
C TYR A 115 6.95 -9.48 3.73
N ASP A 116 6.48 -8.37 3.17
CA ASP A 116 6.61 -8.13 1.74
C ASP A 116 6.99 -6.69 1.42
N VAL A 117 7.66 -6.55 0.29
CA VAL A 117 7.96 -5.27 -0.33
C VAL A 117 7.34 -5.30 -1.73
N LYS A 118 6.50 -4.33 -2.02
CA LYS A 118 5.82 -4.21 -3.32
C LYS A 118 6.25 -2.93 -4.02
N PHE A 119 6.54 -3.05 -5.30
CA PHE A 119 6.69 -1.91 -6.21
C PHE A 119 5.66 -2.04 -7.32
N GLY A 120 4.82 -1.02 -7.49
CA GLY A 120 3.76 -1.06 -8.48
C GLY A 120 3.58 0.22 -9.26
N VAL A 121 2.90 0.07 -10.39
CA VAL A 121 2.47 1.15 -11.26
C VAL A 121 0.99 0.99 -11.58
N GLY A 122 0.31 2.11 -11.78
CA GLY A 122 -1.12 2.09 -12.04
C GLY A 122 -1.67 3.45 -12.42
N GLN A 123 -2.99 3.54 -12.36
CA GLN A 123 -3.71 4.77 -12.66
C GLN A 123 -4.75 5.06 -11.57
N GLN A 124 -4.90 6.33 -11.28
CA GLN A 124 -6.03 6.89 -10.56
C GLN A 124 -6.94 7.57 -11.57
N LYS A 125 -8.22 7.18 -11.59
CA LYS A 125 -9.26 7.78 -12.44
C LYS A 125 -10.29 8.47 -11.55
N LEU A 126 -10.46 9.77 -11.71
CA LEU A 126 -11.52 10.53 -11.05
C LEU A 126 -12.88 10.07 -11.58
N ILE A 127 -13.77 9.67 -10.67
CA ILE A 127 -15.15 9.24 -10.97
C ILE A 127 -16.11 10.39 -10.67
N GLY A 128 -15.94 11.05 -9.52
CA GLY A 128 -16.76 12.17 -9.07
C GLY A 128 -15.88 13.27 -8.47
N GLY A 129 -16.03 14.49 -8.95
CA GLY A 129 -15.36 15.67 -8.41
C GLY A 129 -16.01 16.16 -7.13
N LYS A 130 -15.40 17.15 -6.47
CA LYS A 130 -15.99 17.82 -5.30
C LYS A 130 -17.01 18.83 -5.76
N GLY A 131 -18.27 18.68 -5.35
CA GLY A 131 -19.31 19.68 -5.64
C GLY A 131 -19.13 21.02 -4.90
N ASN A 132 -18.32 21.01 -3.82
CA ASN A 132 -17.95 22.20 -3.03
C ASN A 132 -16.70 21.92 -2.20
N LYS A 133 -16.18 22.92 -1.48
CA LYS A 133 -14.98 22.80 -0.62
C LYS A 133 -15.07 21.73 0.48
N ASN A 134 -16.26 21.36 0.90
CA ASN A 134 -16.53 20.33 1.90
C ASN A 134 -16.95 18.99 1.26
N GLY A 135 -17.00 18.91 -0.07
CA GLY A 135 -17.33 17.72 -0.80
C GLY A 135 -16.20 16.68 -0.80
N VAL A 136 -16.54 15.47 -1.21
CA VAL A 136 -15.61 14.34 -1.34
C VAL A 136 -15.40 14.05 -2.81
N ALA A 137 -14.14 14.02 -3.25
CA ALA A 137 -13.82 13.51 -4.58
C ALA A 137 -13.65 12.00 -4.52
N VAL A 138 -14.25 11.29 -5.46
CA VAL A 138 -14.17 9.83 -5.56
C VAL A 138 -13.32 9.45 -6.76
N SER A 139 -12.30 8.64 -6.52
CA SER A 139 -11.41 8.14 -7.57
C SER A 139 -11.29 6.63 -7.51
N ALA A 140 -11.28 5.96 -8.67
CA ALA A 140 -10.85 4.58 -8.78
C ALA A 140 -9.33 4.50 -8.97
N ILE A 141 -8.69 3.59 -8.25
CA ILE A 141 -7.26 3.28 -8.38
C ILE A 141 -7.16 1.83 -8.81
N TYR A 142 -6.34 1.56 -9.81
CA TYR A 142 -6.05 0.21 -10.25
C TYR A 142 -4.63 0.12 -10.80
N GLY A 143 -4.02 -1.02 -10.63
CA GLY A 143 -2.67 -1.27 -11.10
C GLY A 143 -2.08 -2.52 -10.51
N GLY A 144 -0.79 -2.73 -10.76
CA GLY A 144 -0.05 -3.88 -10.26
C GLY A 144 1.44 -3.71 -10.43
N GLY A 145 2.17 -4.73 -10.04
CA GLY A 145 3.61 -4.69 -10.10
C GLY A 145 4.27 -5.93 -9.53
N ILE A 146 5.53 -5.78 -9.20
CA ILE A 146 6.34 -6.84 -8.60
C ILE A 146 6.23 -6.82 -7.08
N SER A 147 6.41 -8.00 -6.47
CA SER A 147 6.42 -8.20 -5.03
C SER A 147 7.62 -9.05 -4.64
N ALA A 148 8.20 -8.75 -3.51
CA ALA A 148 9.25 -9.50 -2.86
C ALA A 148 8.74 -10.01 -1.51
N GLY A 149 8.45 -11.29 -1.39
CA GLY A 149 8.14 -11.93 -0.12
C GLY A 149 9.41 -12.22 0.65
N LEU A 150 9.43 -11.89 1.92
CA LEU A 150 10.53 -12.07 2.85
C LEU A 150 10.06 -12.97 3.99
N LEU A 151 10.44 -14.24 3.94
CA LEU A 151 10.15 -15.21 4.99
C LEU A 151 11.27 -15.16 6.02
N LYS A 152 10.95 -14.62 7.19
CA LYS A 152 11.85 -14.57 8.33
C LYS A 152 11.50 -15.70 9.29
N PRO A 153 12.42 -16.62 9.62
CA PRO A 153 12.18 -17.70 10.58
C PRO A 153 11.65 -17.18 11.93
N TYR A 154 10.64 -17.84 12.45
CA TYR A 154 10.08 -17.55 13.75
C TYR A 154 10.83 -18.36 14.81
N TYR A 155 11.41 -17.68 15.78
CA TYR A 155 12.14 -18.29 16.88
C TYR A 155 11.28 -18.41 18.13
N LEU A 156 11.38 -19.57 18.78
CA LEU A 156 10.82 -19.84 20.11
C LEU A 156 11.93 -19.92 21.14
N GLN A 157 11.66 -19.39 22.33
CA GLN A 157 12.48 -19.60 23.50
C GLN A 157 11.95 -20.84 24.23
N ILE A 158 12.82 -21.84 24.43
CA ILE A 158 12.48 -23.10 25.10
C ILE A 158 13.41 -23.36 26.27
N GLN A 159 12.95 -24.22 27.19
CA GLN A 159 13.82 -24.88 28.14
C GLN A 159 14.20 -26.24 27.56
N ASN A 160 15.48 -26.41 27.22
CA ASN A 160 15.98 -27.67 26.65
C ASN A 160 15.81 -28.78 27.69
N PRO A 161 15.06 -29.87 27.38
CA PRO A 161 14.77 -30.92 28.35
C PRO A 161 16.03 -31.69 28.80
N THR A 162 17.07 -31.73 27.98
CA THR A 162 18.32 -32.45 28.29
C THR A 162 19.31 -31.59 29.07
N THR A 163 19.51 -30.34 28.64
CA THR A 163 20.51 -29.44 29.25
C THR A 163 19.95 -28.52 30.32
N GLN A 164 18.62 -28.46 30.48
CA GLN A 164 17.88 -27.54 31.37
C GLN A 164 18.20 -26.06 31.13
N ARG A 165 18.86 -25.74 30.04
CA ARG A 165 19.20 -24.35 29.65
C ARG A 165 18.13 -23.75 28.78
N GLN A 166 17.99 -22.43 28.85
CA GLN A 166 17.15 -21.68 27.95
C GLN A 166 17.86 -21.51 26.62
N GLU A 167 17.19 -21.93 25.54
CA GLU A 167 17.70 -21.88 24.18
C GLU A 167 16.64 -21.28 23.24
N GLU A 168 17.09 -20.64 22.19
CA GLU A 168 16.21 -20.16 21.13
C GLU A 168 16.34 -21.04 19.91
N ILE A 169 15.25 -21.69 19.56
CA ILE A 169 15.15 -22.61 18.44
C ILE A 169 14.22 -22.09 17.35
N ARG A 170 14.45 -22.50 16.11
CA ARG A 170 13.52 -22.37 14.99
C ARG A 170 13.08 -23.75 14.52
N TYR A 171 12.00 -23.80 13.78
CA TYR A 171 11.59 -25.05 13.14
C TYR A 171 12.61 -25.53 12.11
N ASN A 172 13.02 -26.77 12.21
CA ASN A 172 13.99 -27.44 11.32
C ASN A 172 13.52 -28.86 10.96
N ASN A 173 12.46 -28.93 10.16
CA ASN A 173 11.83 -30.09 9.49
C ASN A 173 11.56 -31.37 10.31
N ASN A 174 12.11 -31.58 11.50
CA ASN A 174 11.92 -32.78 12.32
C ASN A 174 11.83 -32.50 13.83
N ASP A 175 11.67 -31.25 14.22
CA ASP A 175 11.71 -30.92 15.65
C ASP A 175 10.37 -31.13 16.33
N GLN A 176 10.11 -32.33 16.86
CA GLN A 176 9.02 -32.55 17.82
C GLN A 176 9.14 -31.62 19.01
N ILE A 177 10.34 -31.23 19.39
CA ILE A 177 10.65 -30.23 20.40
C ILE A 177 10.01 -28.87 20.10
N PHE A 178 9.96 -28.45 18.83
CA PHE A 178 9.35 -27.18 18.44
C PHE A 178 7.83 -27.14 18.65
N LEU A 179 7.18 -28.29 18.67
CA LEU A 179 5.75 -28.45 18.83
C LEU A 179 5.34 -28.91 20.25
N ASP A 180 6.29 -29.04 21.17
CA ASP A 180 5.99 -29.40 22.57
C ASP A 180 5.67 -28.15 23.41
N PRO A 181 4.38 -27.91 23.75
CA PRO A 181 4.00 -26.74 24.52
C PRO A 181 4.60 -26.70 25.93
N SER A 182 4.99 -27.87 26.49
CA SER A 182 5.45 -28.00 27.88
C SER A 182 6.82 -27.34 28.11
N ILE A 183 7.62 -27.19 27.07
CA ILE A 183 8.97 -26.66 27.14
C ILE A 183 9.08 -25.22 26.60
N ILE A 184 8.01 -24.69 25.98
CA ILE A 184 8.02 -23.36 25.39
C ILE A 184 7.87 -22.30 26.47
N LEU A 185 8.86 -21.44 26.59
CA LEU A 185 8.86 -20.30 27.52
C LEU A 185 8.29 -19.03 26.89
N GLY A 186 8.30 -18.92 25.55
CA GLY A 186 7.77 -17.77 24.84
C GLY A 186 8.34 -17.63 23.43
N LYS A 187 8.10 -16.45 22.84
CA LYS A 187 8.72 -16.09 21.56
C LYS A 187 10.21 -15.78 21.75
N GLY A 188 11.03 -16.16 20.80
CA GLY A 188 12.43 -15.77 20.74
C GLY A 188 12.64 -14.30 20.40
N SER A 189 13.90 -13.87 20.39
CA SER A 189 14.30 -12.50 20.10
C SER A 189 13.92 -12.07 18.69
N PHE A 190 13.38 -10.87 18.54
CA PHE A 190 13.04 -10.29 17.24
C PHE A 190 14.27 -10.11 16.33
N SER A 191 15.45 -9.87 16.90
CA SER A 191 16.70 -9.66 16.16
C SER A 191 17.23 -10.93 15.49
N LYS A 192 16.83 -12.12 15.97
CA LYS A 192 17.25 -13.40 15.34
C LYS A 192 16.52 -13.66 14.02
N GLY A 193 17.19 -14.37 13.11
CA GLY A 193 16.65 -14.80 11.83
C GLY A 193 16.72 -13.75 10.70
N PHE A 194 17.29 -12.57 10.91
CA PHE A 194 17.48 -11.59 9.81
C PHE A 194 18.47 -12.09 8.76
N ASN A 195 19.51 -12.80 9.17
CA ASN A 195 20.50 -13.39 8.24
C ASN A 195 19.97 -14.64 7.51
N GLU A 196 18.79 -15.12 7.89
CA GLU A 196 18.17 -16.35 7.36
C GLU A 196 16.89 -16.04 6.58
N ILE A 197 16.66 -14.79 6.24
CA ILE A 197 15.50 -14.38 5.46
C ILE A 197 15.55 -15.02 4.08
N GLN A 198 14.49 -15.74 3.74
CA GLN A 198 14.30 -16.30 2.42
C GLN A 198 13.52 -15.31 1.55
N PHE A 199 14.11 -14.98 0.40
CA PHE A 199 13.48 -14.13 -0.61
C PHE A 199 12.64 -14.96 -1.57
N VAL A 200 11.40 -14.56 -1.79
CA VAL A 200 10.49 -15.19 -2.75
C VAL A 200 9.90 -14.12 -3.66
N PRO A 201 10.24 -14.13 -4.96
CA PRO A 201 9.67 -13.18 -5.91
C PRO A 201 8.20 -13.47 -6.18
N GLY A 202 7.48 -12.42 -6.54
CA GLY A 202 6.06 -12.49 -6.84
C GLY A 202 5.56 -11.28 -7.61
N GLY A 203 4.26 -11.20 -7.77
CA GLY A 203 3.57 -10.08 -8.36
C GLY A 203 2.29 -9.75 -7.61
N HIS A 204 1.80 -8.54 -7.77
CA HIS A 204 0.55 -8.12 -7.16
C HIS A 204 -0.29 -7.27 -8.09
N VAL A 205 -1.59 -7.27 -7.84
CA VAL A 205 -2.54 -6.34 -8.44
C VAL A 205 -3.38 -5.73 -7.33
N LYS A 206 -3.81 -4.48 -7.52
CA LYS A 206 -4.75 -3.80 -6.62
C LYS A 206 -5.83 -3.07 -7.37
N GLY A 207 -7.02 -2.99 -6.75
CA GLY A 207 -8.15 -2.16 -7.18
C GLY A 207 -8.79 -1.52 -5.96
N ALA A 208 -9.04 -0.20 -6.02
CA ALA A 208 -9.54 0.55 -4.89
C ALA A 208 -10.40 1.74 -5.29
N LEU A 209 -11.21 2.19 -4.33
CA LEU A 209 -11.89 3.48 -4.36
C LEU A 209 -11.27 4.38 -3.30
N ARG A 210 -10.86 5.57 -3.72
CA ARG A 210 -10.29 6.60 -2.85
C ARG A 210 -11.29 7.74 -2.71
N PHE A 211 -11.61 8.08 -1.47
CA PHE A 211 -12.49 9.16 -1.05
C PHE A 211 -11.65 10.29 -0.48
N ASP A 212 -11.44 11.34 -1.26
CA ASP A 212 -10.61 12.49 -0.89
C ASP A 212 -11.51 13.61 -0.33
N TYR A 213 -11.35 13.85 0.97
CA TYR A 213 -12.08 14.87 1.73
C TYR A 213 -11.19 16.08 2.09
N GLY A 214 -9.95 16.14 1.57
CA GLY A 214 -9.04 17.28 1.80
C GLY A 214 -9.72 18.59 1.40
N ARG A 215 -9.82 19.54 2.33
CA ARG A 215 -10.51 20.82 2.13
C ARG A 215 -9.86 21.68 1.05
N TYR A 216 -8.57 21.57 0.88
CA TYR A 216 -7.78 22.31 -0.11
C TYR A 216 -7.27 21.35 -1.20
N ASN A 217 -7.28 21.81 -2.45
CA ASN A 217 -6.81 21.00 -3.59
C ASN A 217 -5.33 20.61 -3.49
N GLU A 218 -4.53 21.39 -2.76
CA GLU A 218 -3.11 21.13 -2.52
C GLU A 218 -2.84 19.99 -1.54
N VAL A 219 -3.82 19.62 -0.72
CA VAL A 219 -3.67 18.61 0.33
C VAL A 219 -4.45 17.35 -0.06
N VAL A 220 -3.79 16.20 0.05
CA VAL A 220 -4.45 14.90 -0.01
C VAL A 220 -4.76 14.47 1.41
N SER A 221 -6.05 14.32 1.72
CA SER A 221 -6.54 13.67 2.93
C SER A 221 -7.65 12.73 2.50
N ALA A 222 -7.36 11.44 2.45
CA ALA A 222 -8.26 10.49 1.84
C ALA A 222 -8.36 9.19 2.63
N LEU A 223 -9.54 8.58 2.55
CA LEU A 223 -9.78 7.19 2.89
C LEU A 223 -9.78 6.38 1.59
N GLU A 224 -9.18 5.21 1.63
CA GLU A 224 -9.16 4.29 0.50
C GLU A 224 -9.66 2.91 0.95
N VAL A 225 -10.55 2.32 0.17
CA VAL A 225 -11.05 0.96 0.38
C VAL A 225 -10.76 0.17 -0.88
N GLY A 226 -10.13 -0.98 -0.74
CA GLY A 226 -9.71 -1.74 -1.90
C GLY A 226 -9.48 -3.22 -1.64
N LEU A 227 -9.16 -3.88 -2.74
CA LEU A 227 -8.79 -5.29 -2.79
C LEU A 227 -7.40 -5.41 -3.39
N LYS A 228 -6.62 -6.35 -2.88
CA LYS A 228 -5.29 -6.72 -3.37
C LYS A 228 -5.22 -8.23 -3.58
N ALA A 229 -4.58 -8.65 -4.65
CA ALA A 229 -4.17 -10.04 -4.84
C ALA A 229 -2.65 -10.06 -5.05
N THR A 230 -1.96 -10.88 -4.27
CA THR A 230 -0.50 -11.07 -4.35
C THR A 230 -0.21 -12.53 -4.59
N TYR A 231 0.56 -12.83 -5.63
CA TYR A 231 1.00 -14.17 -5.98
C TYR A 231 2.52 -14.27 -5.83
N PHE A 232 2.99 -15.27 -5.12
CA PHE A 232 4.42 -15.60 -4.97
C PHE A 232 4.77 -16.84 -5.78
N SER A 233 6.01 -16.89 -6.30
CA SER A 233 6.50 -18.01 -7.14
C SER A 233 6.59 -19.35 -6.41
N LYS A 234 6.61 -19.32 -5.07
CA LYS A 234 6.62 -20.49 -4.20
C LYS A 234 5.52 -20.39 -3.17
N LYS A 235 5.13 -21.54 -2.62
CA LYS A 235 4.26 -21.57 -1.45
C LYS A 235 4.97 -20.95 -0.24
N MET A 236 4.24 -20.22 0.56
CA MET A 236 4.77 -19.47 1.71
C MET A 236 4.45 -20.23 3.01
N PRO A 237 5.45 -20.89 3.62
CA PRO A 237 5.27 -21.65 4.85
C PRO A 237 5.20 -20.70 6.07
N ILE A 238 4.00 -20.22 6.41
CA ILE A 238 3.80 -19.35 7.58
C ILE A 238 3.54 -20.17 8.83
N MET A 239 2.68 -21.22 8.70
CA MET A 239 2.25 -22.07 9.81
C MET A 239 2.47 -23.54 9.47
N LEU A 240 2.99 -24.34 10.41
CA LEU A 240 3.29 -25.77 10.22
C LEU A 240 2.05 -26.64 10.00
N LEU A 241 1.00 -26.36 10.78
CA LEU A 241 -0.20 -27.21 10.80
C LEU A 241 -1.28 -26.75 9.80
N ASN A 242 -0.92 -25.86 8.87
CA ASN A 242 -1.86 -25.30 7.91
C ASN A 242 -1.29 -25.36 6.49
N PRO A 243 -2.16 -25.47 5.47
CA PRO A 243 -1.72 -25.51 4.09
C PRO A 243 -0.96 -24.24 3.69
N GLU A 244 0.18 -24.41 3.09
CA GLU A 244 0.96 -23.32 2.51
C GLU A 244 0.24 -22.75 1.28
N LYS A 245 0.24 -21.44 1.15
CA LYS A 245 -0.39 -20.72 0.04
C LYS A 245 0.64 -19.90 -0.73
N SER A 246 0.44 -19.81 -2.04
CA SER A 246 1.18 -18.91 -2.93
C SER A 246 0.36 -17.68 -3.33
N LEU A 247 -0.96 -17.73 -3.19
CA LEU A 247 -1.88 -16.65 -3.52
C LEU A 247 -2.50 -16.10 -2.24
N PHE A 248 -2.39 -14.79 -2.06
CA PHE A 248 -2.97 -14.02 -0.96
C PHE A 248 -3.95 -13.02 -1.54
N PHE A 249 -5.17 -13.04 -1.01
CA PHE A 249 -6.24 -12.12 -1.39
C PHE A 249 -6.68 -11.35 -0.17
N ASN A 250 -6.60 -10.01 -0.22
CA ASN A 250 -6.83 -9.13 0.90
C ASN A 250 -7.78 -8.00 0.54
N ALA A 251 -8.70 -7.71 1.43
CA ALA A 251 -9.37 -6.41 1.47
C ALA A 251 -8.57 -5.47 2.39
N TYR A 252 -8.64 -4.18 2.13
CA TYR A 252 -7.98 -3.20 2.98
C TYR A 252 -8.75 -1.88 3.08
N ILE A 253 -8.53 -1.21 4.19
CA ILE A 253 -8.90 0.18 4.39
C ILE A 253 -7.62 0.96 4.63
N SER A 254 -7.50 2.15 4.07
CA SER A 254 -6.30 2.97 4.18
C SER A 254 -6.62 4.39 4.58
N VAL A 255 -5.71 4.96 5.37
CA VAL A 255 -5.67 6.40 5.65
C VAL A 255 -4.48 6.97 4.89
N THR A 256 -4.76 7.97 4.05
CA THR A 256 -3.81 8.53 3.10
C THR A 256 -3.67 10.03 3.32
N PHE A 257 -2.42 10.48 3.44
CA PHE A 257 -2.06 11.89 3.55
C PHE A 257 -1.04 12.27 2.48
N GLY A 258 -1.09 13.51 1.99
CA GLY A 258 -0.17 13.93 0.96
C GLY A 258 -0.32 15.37 0.53
N LYS A 259 0.38 15.70 -0.53
CA LYS A 259 0.38 17.04 -1.15
C LYS A 259 0.28 16.93 -2.66
N ARG A 260 -0.35 17.93 -3.24
CA ARG A 260 -0.46 18.15 -4.69
C ARG A 260 0.23 19.45 -5.08
N LYS A 261 0.89 19.44 -6.23
CA LYS A 261 1.51 20.61 -6.85
C LYS A 261 1.21 20.65 -8.33
#